data_8ab6711e0beed2780b7ba5017f81236b
#
_entry.id   8ab6711e0beed2780b7ba5017f81236b
#
_cell.length_a   1.000
_cell.length_b   1.000
_cell.length_c   1.000
_cell.angle_alpha   90.00
_cell.angle_beta   90.00
_cell.angle_gamma   90.00
#
_symmetry.space_group_name_H-M   'P 1'
#
loop_
_entity.id
_entity.type
_entity.pdbx_description
1 polymer ?
#
loop_
_entity_poly.entity_id
_entity_poly.type
_entity_poly.pdbx_seq_one_letter_code
_entity_poly.pdbx_strand_id
1 'polypeptide(L)'
;SCFVNAMRKFLLDRNFIEIHTPKLIAAASESGSEVFKVDYFDRNAYLAQSPQFYKQMAMAAGFERIFETGPVFRAEKSYTNKHSTEFSGFDLEFSYITSYKDVMKMEEELLTAGLQAVKDNYGDQIKEMFGQEVIVPTTPFPVVKLADLYKGLEEEFGYTVDESEKGDLTTEAERLSYDWVKKHYNHEFLFVTDYDAETVSYTHLRA
;
A
#
# COMPACT_ATOMS: atom_id res chain seq x y z
N SER A 1 4.63 0.42 -17.29
CA SER A 1 5.48 1.58 -16.97
C SER A 1 6.86 1.13 -16.49
N CYS A 2 7.87 1.97 -16.58
CA CYS A 2 9.23 1.69 -16.11
C CYS A 2 9.25 1.30 -14.62
N PHE A 3 8.56 2.07 -13.78
CA PHE A 3 8.43 1.83 -12.34
C PHE A 3 7.92 0.42 -12.02
N VAL A 4 6.75 0.06 -12.56
CA VAL A 4 6.12 -1.25 -12.31
C VAL A 4 6.99 -2.40 -12.83
N ASN A 5 7.63 -2.25 -14.00
CA ASN A 5 8.51 -3.27 -14.56
C ASN A 5 9.77 -3.50 -13.70
N ALA A 6 10.32 -2.42 -13.12
CA ALA A 6 11.46 -2.53 -12.21
C ALA A 6 11.06 -3.25 -10.91
N MET A 7 9.91 -2.91 -10.33
CA MET A 7 9.37 -3.60 -9.15
C MET A 7 9.11 -5.08 -9.44
N ARG A 8 8.52 -5.39 -10.60
CA ARG A 8 8.30 -6.78 -11.03
C ARG A 8 9.62 -7.54 -11.13
N LYS A 9 10.61 -6.96 -11.79
CA LYS A 9 11.94 -7.55 -11.91
C LYS A 9 12.58 -7.77 -10.53
N PHE A 10 12.50 -6.79 -9.64
CA PHE A 10 13.02 -6.88 -8.28
C PHE A 10 12.46 -8.10 -7.53
N LEU A 11 11.16 -8.35 -7.65
CA LEU A 11 10.50 -9.49 -7.00
C LEU A 11 10.86 -10.82 -7.67
N LEU A 12 10.88 -10.89 -9.01
CA LEU A 12 11.27 -12.09 -9.74
C LEU A 12 12.71 -12.50 -9.41
N ASP A 13 13.63 -11.56 -9.31
CA ASP A 13 15.03 -11.81 -8.91
C ASP A 13 15.14 -12.33 -7.45
N ARG A 14 14.08 -12.21 -6.65
CA ARG A 14 13.97 -12.70 -5.26
C ARG A 14 13.08 -13.93 -5.10
N ASN A 15 12.86 -14.65 -6.20
CA ASN A 15 12.08 -15.88 -6.27
C ASN A 15 10.58 -15.69 -5.93
N PHE A 16 10.04 -14.50 -6.16
CA PHE A 16 8.59 -14.34 -6.16
C PHE A 16 8.00 -14.87 -7.47
N ILE A 17 6.83 -15.47 -7.37
CA ILE A 17 6.05 -15.96 -8.50
C ILE A 17 4.92 -14.96 -8.77
N GLU A 18 4.81 -14.48 -10.00
CA GLU A 18 3.66 -13.67 -10.42
C GLU A 18 2.45 -14.56 -10.61
N ILE A 19 1.36 -14.21 -9.96
CA ILE A 19 0.07 -14.90 -10.07
C ILE A 19 -0.99 -13.96 -10.63
N HIS A 20 -2.06 -14.53 -11.15
CA HIS A 20 -3.22 -13.79 -11.64
C HIS A 20 -4.49 -14.42 -11.04
N THR A 21 -5.17 -13.67 -10.20
CA THR A 21 -6.34 -14.14 -9.47
C THR A 21 -7.64 -13.75 -10.18
N PRO A 22 -8.74 -14.52 -9.97
CA PRO A 22 -10.06 -14.16 -10.49
C PRO A 22 -10.51 -12.78 -10.01
N LYS A 23 -11.11 -12.01 -10.91
CA LYS A 23 -11.67 -10.67 -10.61
C LYS A 23 -13.20 -10.67 -10.51
N LEU A 24 -13.86 -11.71 -10.99
CA LEU A 24 -15.25 -11.99 -10.74
C LEU A 24 -15.35 -13.13 -9.72
N ILE A 25 -15.83 -12.85 -8.53
CA ILE A 25 -15.76 -13.75 -7.37
C ILE A 25 -17.12 -13.96 -6.73
N ALA A 26 -17.27 -15.07 -6.00
CA ALA A 26 -18.55 -15.48 -5.41
C ALA A 26 -18.90 -14.75 -4.10
N ALA A 27 -17.94 -14.13 -3.44
CA ALA A 27 -18.11 -13.42 -2.17
C ALA A 27 -17.21 -12.18 -2.11
N ALA A 28 -17.60 -11.17 -1.33
CA ALA A 28 -16.76 -10.02 -1.06
C ALA A 28 -15.44 -10.46 -0.38
N SER A 29 -14.32 -9.92 -0.83
CA SER A 29 -12.98 -10.28 -0.33
C SER A 29 -12.58 -9.51 0.92
N GLU A 30 -13.23 -8.38 1.21
CA GLU A 30 -12.93 -7.55 2.36
C GLU A 30 -14.21 -7.12 3.08
N SER A 31 -14.17 -7.12 4.41
CA SER A 31 -15.23 -6.56 5.23
C SER A 31 -15.12 -5.04 5.30
N GLY A 32 -16.25 -4.35 5.23
CA GLY A 32 -16.31 -2.89 5.48
C GLY A 32 -16.14 -2.00 4.25
N SER A 33 -15.61 -2.47 3.14
CA SER A 33 -15.63 -1.70 1.90
C SER A 33 -16.81 -2.10 1.02
N GLU A 34 -17.39 -1.14 0.32
CA GLU A 34 -18.48 -1.40 -0.60
C GLU A 34 -17.99 -2.17 -1.83
N VAL A 35 -18.81 -3.14 -2.27
CA VAL A 35 -18.51 -4.02 -3.39
C VAL A 35 -19.38 -3.69 -4.59
N PHE A 36 -18.82 -3.82 -5.77
CA PHE A 36 -19.60 -3.90 -7.00
C PHE A 36 -20.24 -5.29 -7.09
N LYS A 37 -21.56 -5.31 -7.06
CA LYS A 37 -22.36 -6.51 -7.26
C LYS A 37 -22.71 -6.65 -8.74
N VAL A 38 -22.54 -7.83 -9.26
CA VAL A 38 -22.82 -8.18 -10.65
C VAL A 38 -23.87 -9.29 -10.69
N ASP A 39 -24.92 -9.10 -11.46
CA ASP A 39 -25.90 -10.15 -11.72
C ASP A 39 -25.27 -11.25 -12.58
N TYR A 40 -25.25 -12.47 -12.07
CA TYR A 40 -24.67 -13.61 -12.73
C TYR A 40 -25.67 -14.78 -12.77
N PHE A 41 -26.47 -14.82 -13.81
CA PHE A 41 -27.59 -15.77 -13.99
C PHE A 41 -28.57 -15.74 -12.79
N ASP A 42 -28.65 -16.84 -12.03
CA ASP A 42 -29.51 -17.02 -10.87
C ASP A 42 -28.88 -16.62 -9.52
N ARG A 43 -27.67 -16.08 -9.56
CA ARG A 43 -26.89 -15.70 -8.37
C ARG A 43 -26.18 -14.37 -8.54
N ASN A 44 -25.62 -13.86 -7.45
CA ASN A 44 -24.78 -12.70 -7.47
C ASN A 44 -23.31 -13.09 -7.57
N ALA A 45 -22.54 -12.31 -8.32
CA ALA A 45 -21.09 -12.26 -8.26
C ALA A 45 -20.63 -10.87 -7.82
N TYR A 46 -19.36 -10.74 -7.52
CA TYR A 46 -18.79 -9.50 -7.04
C TYR A 46 -17.47 -9.23 -7.76
N LEU A 47 -17.16 -7.96 -8.02
CA LEU A 47 -15.84 -7.58 -8.49
C LEU A 47 -14.86 -7.59 -7.32
N ALA A 48 -13.66 -8.13 -7.55
CA ALA A 48 -12.65 -8.31 -6.52
C ALA A 48 -12.11 -6.97 -6.02
N GLN A 49 -12.16 -6.76 -4.71
CA GLN A 49 -11.61 -5.57 -4.03
C GLN A 49 -10.10 -5.70 -3.79
N SER A 50 -9.60 -6.93 -3.72
CA SER A 50 -8.19 -7.32 -3.59
C SER A 50 -8.03 -8.81 -3.90
N PRO A 51 -6.81 -9.33 -4.10
CA PRO A 51 -6.56 -10.76 -4.23
C PRO A 51 -6.49 -11.50 -2.88
N GLN A 52 -6.97 -10.94 -1.77
CA GLN A 52 -6.69 -11.40 -0.40
C GLN A 52 -6.94 -12.89 -0.18
N PHE A 53 -8.10 -13.43 -0.57
CA PHE A 53 -8.38 -14.85 -0.38
C PHE A 53 -7.42 -15.75 -1.16
N TYR A 54 -7.16 -15.39 -2.41
CA TYR A 54 -6.34 -16.21 -3.29
C TYR A 54 -4.86 -16.18 -2.89
N LYS A 55 -4.33 -15.04 -2.47
CA LYS A 55 -2.95 -14.98 -2.01
C LYS A 55 -2.75 -15.77 -0.70
N GLN A 56 -3.70 -15.73 0.24
CA GLN A 56 -3.67 -16.57 1.44
C GLN A 56 -3.82 -18.06 1.10
N MET A 57 -4.69 -18.42 0.15
CA MET A 57 -4.81 -19.79 -0.34
C MET A 57 -3.51 -20.29 -0.98
N ALA A 58 -2.83 -19.44 -1.74
CA ALA A 58 -1.53 -19.77 -2.33
C ALA A 58 -0.47 -20.02 -1.26
N MET A 59 -0.42 -19.20 -0.19
CA MET A 59 0.46 -19.44 0.97
C MET A 59 0.15 -20.81 1.63
N ALA A 60 -1.14 -21.10 1.84
CA ALA A 60 -1.57 -22.37 2.42
C ALA A 60 -1.26 -23.58 1.50
N ALA A 61 -1.21 -23.37 0.20
CA ALA A 61 -0.81 -24.39 -0.79
C ALA A 61 0.72 -24.58 -0.90
N GLY A 62 1.52 -23.82 -0.16
CA GLY A 62 2.96 -23.96 -0.10
C GLY A 62 3.75 -23.02 -1.04
N PHE A 63 3.10 -22.04 -1.66
CA PHE A 63 3.82 -20.97 -2.33
C PHE A 63 4.42 -20.03 -1.27
N GLU A 64 5.72 -19.83 -1.31
CA GLU A 64 6.40 -19.06 -0.28
C GLU A 64 6.46 -17.55 -0.57
N ARG A 65 6.42 -17.18 -1.83
CA ARG A 65 6.57 -15.79 -2.30
C ARG A 65 5.77 -15.60 -3.58
N ILE A 66 4.77 -14.76 -3.52
CA ILE A 66 3.92 -14.44 -4.67
C ILE A 66 3.66 -12.95 -4.78
N PHE A 67 3.33 -12.49 -5.96
CA PHE A 67 2.81 -11.15 -6.19
C PHE A 67 1.82 -11.15 -7.35
N GLU A 68 1.01 -10.13 -7.41
CA GLU A 68 0.09 -9.86 -8.51
C GLU A 68 0.11 -8.37 -8.85
N THR A 69 0.07 -8.08 -10.14
CA THR A 69 -0.25 -6.74 -10.65
C THR A 69 -1.51 -6.84 -11.47
N GLY A 70 -2.61 -6.27 -11.00
CA GLY A 70 -3.89 -6.41 -11.68
C GLY A 70 -4.97 -5.46 -11.19
N PRO A 71 -6.12 -5.43 -11.90
CA PRO A 71 -7.22 -4.55 -11.53
C PRO A 71 -7.87 -4.99 -10.23
N VAL A 72 -8.27 -4.00 -9.43
CA VAL A 72 -9.10 -4.16 -8.24
C VAL A 72 -10.20 -3.10 -8.25
N PHE A 73 -11.31 -3.39 -7.59
CA PHE A 73 -12.55 -2.62 -7.69
C PHE A 73 -13.08 -2.31 -6.28
N ARG A 74 -13.28 -1.07 -6.02
CA ARG A 74 -13.89 -0.62 -4.76
C ARG A 74 -15.05 0.31 -5.07
N ALA A 75 -16.24 0.07 -4.55
CA ALA A 75 -17.42 0.90 -4.72
C ALA A 75 -17.39 2.07 -3.71
N GLU A 76 -16.41 2.95 -3.84
CA GLU A 76 -16.23 4.08 -2.95
C GLU A 76 -17.34 5.12 -3.15
N LYS A 77 -17.92 5.60 -2.05
CA LYS A 77 -18.91 6.69 -2.09
C LYS A 77 -18.29 8.06 -2.27
N SER A 78 -17.01 8.18 -2.02
CA SER A 78 -16.28 9.44 -2.02
C SER A 78 -15.60 9.66 -3.38
N TYR A 79 -15.96 10.73 -4.05
CA TYR A 79 -15.30 11.19 -5.27
C TYR A 79 -14.12 12.09 -4.93
N THR A 80 -12.99 11.51 -4.60
CA THR A 80 -11.74 12.24 -4.38
C THR A 80 -10.69 11.80 -5.38
N ASN A 81 -9.66 12.61 -5.60
CA ASN A 81 -8.54 12.26 -6.46
C ASN A 81 -7.75 11.02 -5.97
N LYS A 82 -7.99 10.59 -4.73
CA LYS A 82 -7.35 9.42 -4.12
C LYS A 82 -8.20 8.14 -4.19
N HIS A 83 -9.50 8.24 -4.52
CA HIS A 83 -10.44 7.11 -4.44
C HIS A 83 -10.99 6.81 -5.84
N SER A 84 -10.24 6.00 -6.60
CA SER A 84 -10.72 5.45 -7.86
C SER A 84 -11.53 4.19 -7.59
N THR A 85 -12.62 4.00 -8.33
CA THR A 85 -13.47 2.79 -8.25
C THR A 85 -12.83 1.58 -8.91
N GLU A 86 -11.93 1.82 -9.86
CA GLU A 86 -11.08 0.80 -10.49
C GLU A 86 -9.64 1.31 -10.55
N PHE A 87 -8.71 0.51 -10.10
CA PHE A 87 -7.29 0.80 -10.14
C PHE A 87 -6.45 -0.48 -10.23
N SER A 88 -5.19 -0.35 -10.63
CA SER A 88 -4.26 -1.45 -10.62
C SER A 88 -3.56 -1.55 -9.27
N GLY A 89 -3.81 -2.63 -8.56
CA GLY A 89 -3.06 -2.98 -7.36
C GLY A 89 -1.73 -3.63 -7.70
N PHE A 90 -0.72 -3.37 -6.88
CA PHE A 90 0.53 -4.11 -6.82
C PHE A 90 0.58 -4.79 -5.45
N ASP A 91 0.28 -6.06 -5.42
CA ASP A 91 0.05 -6.82 -4.19
C ASP A 91 1.08 -7.96 -4.07
N LEU A 92 1.60 -8.19 -2.88
CA LEU A 92 2.54 -9.27 -2.63
C LEU A 92 2.25 -9.96 -1.30
N GLU A 93 2.65 -11.23 -1.21
CA GLU A 93 2.54 -12.06 0.00
C GLU A 93 3.78 -12.94 0.09
N PHE A 94 4.34 -13.06 1.28
CA PHE A 94 5.48 -13.97 1.50
C PHE A 94 5.51 -14.53 2.92
N SER A 95 6.02 -15.74 3.00
CA SER A 95 6.10 -16.54 4.23
C SER A 95 7.48 -16.42 4.90
N TYR A 96 7.62 -17.09 6.06
CA TYR A 96 8.86 -17.19 6.82
C TYR A 96 9.46 -15.87 7.29
N ILE A 97 8.57 -14.93 7.61
CA ILE A 97 8.96 -13.68 8.26
C ILE A 97 9.08 -13.88 9.78
N THR A 98 9.95 -13.13 10.41
CA THR A 98 10.12 -13.12 11.86
C THR A 98 9.36 -11.97 12.52
N SER A 99 9.09 -10.92 11.75
CA SER A 99 8.44 -9.71 12.22
C SER A 99 7.84 -8.93 11.03
N TYR A 100 6.86 -8.08 11.30
CA TYR A 100 6.35 -7.11 10.31
C TYR A 100 7.46 -6.21 9.73
N LYS A 101 8.58 -6.07 10.43
CA LYS A 101 9.74 -5.31 9.94
C LYS A 101 10.35 -5.93 8.68
N ASP A 102 10.18 -7.23 8.48
CA ASP A 102 10.63 -7.89 7.25
C ASP A 102 9.79 -7.45 6.06
N VAL A 103 8.49 -7.16 6.28
CA VAL A 103 7.59 -6.59 5.26
C VAL A 103 7.98 -5.16 4.96
N MET A 104 8.19 -4.32 5.97
CA MET A 104 8.65 -2.93 5.81
C MET A 104 9.95 -2.87 5.01
N LYS A 105 10.92 -3.72 5.33
CA LYS A 105 12.18 -3.80 4.59
C LYS A 105 12.00 -4.20 3.13
N MET A 106 11.11 -5.15 2.86
CA MET A 106 10.78 -5.55 1.48
C MET A 106 10.16 -4.39 0.71
N GLU A 107 9.24 -3.66 1.33
CA GLU A 107 8.55 -2.53 0.72
C GLU A 107 9.51 -1.38 0.40
N GLU A 108 10.37 -0.97 1.36
CA GLU A 108 11.34 0.10 1.11
C GLU A 108 12.32 -0.24 -0.01
N GLU A 109 12.82 -1.48 -0.06
CA GLU A 109 13.71 -1.93 -1.12
C GLU A 109 13.00 -1.97 -2.48
N LEU A 110 11.75 -2.43 -2.51
CA LEU A 110 10.91 -2.50 -3.70
C LEU A 110 10.63 -1.12 -4.30
N LEU A 111 10.20 -0.16 -3.46
CA LEU A 111 9.93 1.22 -3.88
C LEU A 111 11.20 1.92 -4.35
N THR A 112 12.30 1.73 -3.62
CA THR A 112 13.61 2.28 -3.99
C THR A 112 14.07 1.77 -5.35
N ALA A 113 13.94 0.47 -5.62
CA ALA A 113 14.28 -0.12 -6.91
C ALA A 113 13.43 0.45 -8.06
N GLY A 114 12.12 0.63 -7.82
CA GLY A 114 11.22 1.24 -8.79
C GLY A 114 11.59 2.69 -9.13
N LEU A 115 11.84 3.51 -8.10
CA LEU A 115 12.21 4.92 -8.27
C LEU A 115 13.61 5.08 -8.88
N GLN A 116 14.56 4.22 -8.51
CA GLN A 116 15.89 4.21 -9.14
C GLN A 116 15.79 3.98 -10.65
N ALA A 117 14.99 3.00 -11.07
CA ALA A 117 14.81 2.73 -12.50
C ALA A 117 14.15 3.91 -13.24
N VAL A 118 13.22 4.62 -12.61
CA VAL A 118 12.62 5.83 -13.20
C VAL A 118 13.67 6.93 -13.32
N LYS A 119 14.47 7.16 -12.28
CA LYS A 119 15.54 8.15 -12.29
C LYS A 119 16.54 7.88 -13.40
N ASP A 120 17.01 6.63 -13.51
CA ASP A 120 18.04 6.23 -14.46
C ASP A 120 17.59 6.33 -15.92
N ASN A 121 16.31 6.06 -16.19
CA ASN A 121 15.78 6.03 -17.55
C ASN A 121 15.10 7.34 -17.99
N TYR A 122 14.54 8.11 -17.05
CA TYR A 122 13.68 9.26 -17.36
C TYR A 122 13.95 10.49 -16.49
N GLY A 123 14.92 10.45 -15.58
CA GLY A 123 15.17 11.53 -14.62
C GLY A 123 15.40 12.88 -15.30
N ASP A 124 16.24 12.93 -16.31
CA ASP A 124 16.56 14.15 -17.06
C ASP A 124 15.33 14.69 -17.81
N GLN A 125 14.57 13.80 -18.45
CA GLN A 125 13.34 14.18 -19.17
C GLN A 125 12.27 14.72 -18.22
N ILE A 126 12.10 14.10 -17.06
CA ILE A 126 11.15 14.57 -16.02
C ILE A 126 11.56 15.95 -15.53
N LYS A 127 12.86 16.16 -15.29
CA LYS A 127 13.39 17.46 -14.87
C LYS A 127 13.17 18.52 -15.93
N GLU A 128 13.44 18.21 -17.19
CA GLU A 128 13.26 19.15 -18.32
C GLU A 128 11.78 19.51 -18.53
N MET A 129 10.88 18.51 -18.52
CA MET A 129 9.47 18.69 -18.84
C MET A 129 8.66 19.29 -17.68
N PHE A 130 8.96 18.92 -16.44
CA PHE A 130 8.13 19.24 -15.27
C PHE A 130 8.85 20.07 -14.20
N GLY A 131 10.16 20.31 -14.35
CA GLY A 131 10.94 21.02 -13.34
C GLY A 131 11.11 20.24 -12.02
N GLN A 132 10.85 18.93 -12.03
CA GLN A 132 10.88 18.08 -10.85
C GLN A 132 12.02 17.06 -10.95
N GLU A 133 12.70 16.81 -9.84
CA GLU A 133 13.71 15.74 -9.76
C GLU A 133 13.09 14.45 -9.23
N VAL A 134 13.45 13.33 -9.83
CA VAL A 134 13.13 12.02 -9.27
C VAL A 134 14.03 11.75 -8.07
N ILE A 135 13.43 11.76 -6.89
CA ILE A 135 14.13 11.48 -5.64
C ILE A 135 14.09 9.98 -5.39
N VAL A 136 15.27 9.38 -5.25
CA VAL A 136 15.42 7.99 -4.80
C VAL A 136 15.63 8.03 -3.29
N PRO A 137 14.72 7.45 -2.50
CA PRO A 137 14.82 7.53 -1.05
C PRO A 137 16.02 6.73 -0.52
N THR A 138 16.59 7.21 0.56
CA THR A 138 17.60 6.45 1.31
C THR A 138 16.92 5.40 2.19
N THR A 139 17.57 4.26 2.38
CA THR A 139 17.09 3.22 3.30
C THR A 139 17.97 3.15 4.55
N PRO A 140 17.41 2.81 5.72
CA PRO A 140 16.01 2.52 5.99
C PRO A 140 15.12 3.77 6.00
N PHE A 141 13.83 3.60 5.72
CA PHE A 141 12.86 4.67 5.85
C PHE A 141 12.64 5.01 7.33
N PRO A 142 12.33 6.28 7.67
CA PRO A 142 11.93 6.65 9.02
C PRO A 142 10.72 5.85 9.49
N VAL A 143 10.70 5.52 10.78
CA VAL A 143 9.61 4.79 11.44
C VAL A 143 9.14 5.60 12.62
N VAL A 144 7.85 5.90 12.68
CA VAL A 144 7.23 6.68 13.76
C VAL A 144 5.94 6.00 14.22
N LYS A 145 5.70 5.98 15.51
CA LYS A 145 4.43 5.49 16.04
C LYS A 145 3.31 6.50 15.77
N LEU A 146 2.11 5.99 15.50
CA LEU A 146 0.96 6.84 15.21
C LEU A 146 0.72 7.90 16.29
N ALA A 147 0.82 7.51 17.56
CA ALA A 147 0.65 8.43 18.68
C ALA A 147 1.71 9.54 18.73
N ASP A 148 2.96 9.22 18.42
CA ASP A 148 4.05 10.21 18.38
C ASP A 148 3.89 11.14 17.17
N LEU A 149 3.41 10.62 16.04
CA LEU A 149 3.10 11.43 14.88
C LEU A 149 1.97 12.42 15.18
N TYR A 150 0.86 11.99 15.78
CA TYR A 150 -0.23 12.89 16.19
C TYR A 150 0.26 14.01 17.10
N LYS A 151 1.09 13.67 18.09
CA LYS A 151 1.69 14.65 18.97
C LYS A 151 2.56 15.66 18.20
N GLY A 152 3.39 15.21 17.29
CA GLY A 152 4.21 16.06 16.44
C GLY A 152 3.38 17.00 15.56
N LEU A 153 2.28 16.52 14.99
CA LEU A 153 1.37 17.34 14.19
C LEU A 153 0.64 18.39 15.02
N GLU A 154 0.23 18.05 16.24
CA GLU A 154 -0.37 19.00 17.17
C GLU A 154 0.61 20.11 17.61
N GLU A 155 1.81 19.73 18.03
CA GLU A 155 2.84 20.67 18.51
C GLU A 155 3.32 21.63 17.41
N GLU A 156 3.45 21.16 16.17
CA GLU A 156 4.05 21.96 15.09
C GLU A 156 3.04 22.67 14.19
N PHE A 157 1.88 22.06 13.98
CA PHE A 157 0.88 22.58 13.03
C PHE A 157 -0.45 22.92 13.72
N GLY A 158 -0.57 22.67 15.03
CA GLY A 158 -1.83 22.89 15.76
C GLY A 158 -2.94 21.94 15.31
N TYR A 159 -2.58 20.80 14.67
CA TYR A 159 -3.53 19.83 14.17
C TYR A 159 -3.86 18.80 15.25
N THR A 160 -5.11 18.78 15.70
CA THR A 160 -5.62 17.79 16.66
C THR A 160 -6.56 16.82 15.94
N VAL A 161 -6.30 15.53 16.09
CA VAL A 161 -7.16 14.47 15.54
C VAL A 161 -8.44 14.40 16.34
N ASP A 162 -9.60 14.36 15.65
CA ASP A 162 -10.89 14.11 16.29
C ASP A 162 -10.92 12.71 16.92
N GLU A 163 -11.56 12.56 18.08
CA GLU A 163 -11.69 11.27 18.77
C GLU A 163 -12.33 10.18 17.88
N SER A 164 -13.25 10.57 17.00
CA SER A 164 -13.91 9.66 16.06
C SER A 164 -13.03 9.19 14.90
N GLU A 165 -11.91 9.87 14.67
CA GLU A 165 -10.94 9.58 13.61
C GLU A 165 -9.61 9.03 14.15
N LYS A 166 -9.49 8.88 15.47
CA LYS A 166 -8.33 8.25 16.09
C LYS A 166 -8.20 6.80 15.63
N GLY A 167 -6.99 6.42 15.28
CA GLY A 167 -6.66 5.07 14.82
C GLY A 167 -6.33 5.00 13.34
N ASP A 168 -6.53 6.10 12.58
CA ASP A 168 -6.11 6.21 11.18
C ASP A 168 -5.66 7.64 10.86
N LEU A 169 -4.99 7.82 9.72
CA LEU A 169 -4.57 9.13 9.24
C LEU A 169 -5.66 9.73 8.35
N THR A 170 -6.18 10.90 8.73
CA THR A 170 -7.03 11.68 7.84
C THR A 170 -6.21 12.23 6.67
N THR A 171 -6.87 12.64 5.59
CA THR A 171 -6.20 13.28 4.45
C THR A 171 -5.37 14.50 4.85
N GLU A 172 -5.84 15.28 5.84
CA GLU A 172 -5.09 16.42 6.37
C GLU A 172 -3.86 15.98 7.16
N ALA A 173 -4.01 14.96 8.02
CA ALA A 173 -2.90 14.38 8.77
C ALA A 173 -1.82 13.80 7.83
N GLU A 174 -2.22 13.11 6.77
CA GLU A 174 -1.28 12.61 5.75
C GLU A 174 -0.49 13.76 5.08
N ARG A 175 -1.18 14.84 4.72
CA ARG A 175 -0.53 16.01 4.10
C ARG A 175 0.47 16.67 5.04
N LEU A 176 0.10 16.87 6.30
CA LEU A 176 0.97 17.46 7.32
C LEU A 176 2.13 16.53 7.68
N SER A 177 1.91 15.22 7.65
CA SER A 177 2.96 14.21 7.90
C SER A 177 4.11 14.32 6.91
N TYR A 178 3.83 14.64 5.63
CA TYR A 178 4.89 14.87 4.65
C TYR A 178 5.81 16.02 5.08
N ASP A 179 5.24 17.18 5.46
CA ASP A 179 6.00 18.35 5.88
C ASP A 179 6.78 18.05 7.17
N TRP A 180 6.17 17.33 8.08
CA TRP A 180 6.79 16.91 9.34
C TRP A 180 7.98 15.98 9.12
N VAL A 181 7.82 14.94 8.30
CA VAL A 181 8.89 13.99 7.95
C VAL A 181 10.03 14.68 7.23
N LYS A 182 9.70 15.56 6.28
CA LYS A 182 10.72 16.34 5.55
C LYS A 182 11.56 17.19 6.48
N LYS A 183 10.94 17.81 7.48
CA LYS A 183 11.61 18.65 8.47
C LYS A 183 12.49 17.85 9.43
N HIS A 184 12.00 16.70 9.93
CA HIS A 184 12.67 15.93 10.99
C HIS A 184 13.68 14.92 10.47
N TYR A 185 13.42 14.33 9.31
CA TYR A 185 14.22 13.24 8.75
C TYR A 185 14.84 13.58 7.39
N ASN A 186 14.47 14.69 6.78
CA ASN A 186 14.82 15.04 5.39
C ASN A 186 14.53 13.86 4.43
N HIS A 187 13.35 13.28 4.56
CA HIS A 187 12.93 12.08 3.84
C HIS A 187 11.54 12.25 3.23
N GLU A 188 11.22 11.50 2.16
CA GLU A 188 9.95 11.56 1.44
C GLU A 188 8.97 10.46 1.85
N PHE A 189 9.44 9.46 2.59
CA PHE A 189 8.65 8.31 3.03
C PHE A 189 8.69 8.20 4.54
N LEU A 190 7.64 7.60 5.10
CA LEU A 190 7.47 7.34 6.52
C LEU A 190 6.72 6.03 6.69
N PHE A 191 7.23 5.15 7.55
CA PHE A 191 6.43 4.08 8.10
C PHE A 191 5.77 4.55 9.40
N VAL A 192 4.45 4.47 9.44
CA VAL A 192 3.68 4.69 10.66
C VAL A 192 3.34 3.34 11.26
N THR A 193 3.62 3.18 12.55
CA THR A 193 3.42 1.91 13.27
C THR A 193 2.54 2.11 14.50
N ASP A 194 2.25 1.02 15.18
CA ASP A 194 1.48 1.00 16.43
C ASP A 194 0.07 1.60 16.25
N TYR A 195 -0.59 1.21 15.14
CA TYR A 195 -2.03 1.43 14.97
C TYR A 195 -2.83 0.62 15.98
N ASP A 196 -4.02 1.07 16.33
CA ASP A 196 -4.91 0.34 17.22
C ASP A 196 -5.30 -1.01 16.61
N ALA A 197 -5.38 -2.04 17.46
CA ALA A 197 -5.68 -3.42 17.02
C ALA A 197 -7.07 -3.53 16.36
N GLU A 198 -7.97 -2.61 16.63
CA GLU A 198 -9.32 -2.56 16.04
C GLU A 198 -9.32 -2.08 14.58
N THR A 199 -8.24 -1.42 14.14
CA THR A 199 -8.10 -0.89 12.77
C THR A 199 -7.93 -2.01 11.74
N VAL A 200 -7.46 -3.21 12.14
CA VAL A 200 -7.22 -4.34 11.26
C VAL A 200 -8.44 -5.26 11.22
N SER A 201 -9.22 -5.21 10.17
CA SER A 201 -10.53 -5.89 10.07
C SER A 201 -10.51 -7.33 9.57
N TYR A 202 -9.43 -7.83 8.95
CA TYR A 202 -9.46 -9.13 8.26
C TYR A 202 -8.42 -10.14 8.73
N THR A 203 -7.49 -9.77 9.59
CA THR A 203 -6.50 -10.71 10.11
C THR A 203 -6.44 -10.61 11.63
N HIS A 204 -7.28 -11.37 12.30
CA HIS A 204 -7.12 -11.59 13.73
C HIS A 204 -6.05 -12.63 13.98
N LEU A 205 -4.81 -12.32 13.68
CA LEU A 205 -3.68 -13.07 14.20
C LEU A 205 -3.46 -12.62 15.64
N ARG A 206 -4.27 -13.16 16.54
CA ARG A 206 -3.92 -13.19 17.94
C ARG A 206 -2.90 -14.32 18.10
N ALA A 207 -1.66 -13.93 18.30
CA ALA A 207 -0.66 -14.87 18.82
C ALA A 207 -1.04 -15.30 20.24
#